data_1e141fb4bc8024716c05e95af586f5f2
#
_entry.id   1e141fb4bc8024716c05e95af586f5f2
#
_cell.length_a   1.000
_cell.length_b   1.000
_cell.length_c   1.000
_cell.angle_alpha   90.00
_cell.angle_beta   90.00
_cell.angle_gamma   90.00
#
_symmetry.space_group_name_H-M   'P 1'
#
loop_
_entity.id
_entity.type
_entity.pdbx_description
1 polymer ?
#
loop_
_entity_poly.entity_id
_entity_poly.type
_entity_poly.pdbx_seq_one_letter_code
_entity_poly.pdbx_strand_id
1 'polypeptide(L)'
;MTTVTKHVILIVSLGGIMTFGKRRNKVVEEEDEDTTAEEPSESTQKLKINLGQLLGGGGSKDPRILGLFGAVEEEKAGELCYHLITMSEPEEPEEDEEAEKPEDIKFYVSTYGGSADDMFSIYDVMNFAKKRCDIQTIGLGKVMSAGVLLLAAGTKGKRKIGRNCRVMIHAVSAGNMGSLHNLVNELDEIQNLQESYIDAIVENSSFTKKTLKRLLDRKVNVYLSAEEAIEHGIADEMI
;
A
#
# COMPACT_ATOMS: atom_id res chain seq x y z
N MET A 1 -29.43 6.61 -9.09
CA MET A 1 -28.14 6.85 -9.76
C MET A 1 -27.11 6.13 -8.94
N THR A 2 -26.73 4.94 -9.37
CA THR A 2 -25.81 4.08 -8.62
C THR A 2 -24.39 4.45 -9.04
N THR A 3 -23.61 5.01 -8.12
CA THR A 3 -22.21 5.36 -8.36
C THR A 3 -21.41 4.04 -8.46
N VAL A 4 -21.00 3.69 -9.66
CA VAL A 4 -20.08 2.56 -9.87
C VAL A 4 -18.67 3.04 -9.54
N THR A 5 -18.15 2.64 -8.41
CA THR A 5 -16.76 2.87 -8.04
C THR A 5 -15.88 2.03 -8.95
N LYS A 6 -15.08 2.68 -9.77
CA LYS A 6 -14.17 2.04 -10.73
C LYS A 6 -12.85 1.76 -10.03
N HIS A 7 -12.50 0.50 -9.88
CA HIS A 7 -11.20 0.07 -9.36
C HIS A 7 -10.35 -0.47 -10.50
N VAL A 8 -9.18 0.10 -10.69
CA VAL A 8 -8.13 -0.51 -11.52
C VAL A 8 -7.35 -1.46 -10.62
N ILE A 9 -7.52 -2.76 -10.84
CA ILE A 9 -6.89 -3.80 -10.03
C ILE A 9 -5.71 -4.39 -10.80
N LEU A 10 -4.52 -4.33 -10.21
CA LEU A 10 -3.37 -5.09 -10.67
C LEU A 10 -3.58 -6.59 -10.31
N ILE A 11 -4.20 -7.35 -11.21
CA ILE A 11 -4.52 -8.76 -10.94
C ILE A 11 -3.32 -9.63 -11.29
N VAL A 12 -2.83 -10.38 -10.31
CA VAL A 12 -1.94 -11.53 -10.54
C VAL A 12 -2.81 -12.72 -10.94
N SER A 13 -2.88 -13.03 -12.24
CA SER A 13 -3.49 -14.28 -12.70
C SER A 13 -2.51 -15.44 -12.47
N LEU A 14 -2.60 -16.08 -11.31
CA LEU A 14 -2.15 -17.47 -11.18
C LEU A 14 -3.24 -18.34 -11.78
N GLY A 15 -2.95 -19.00 -12.91
CA GLY A 15 -3.89 -19.84 -13.64
C GLY A 15 -4.57 -20.87 -12.74
N GLY A 16 -5.81 -20.61 -12.41
CA GLY A 16 -6.69 -21.49 -11.70
C GLY A 16 -8.13 -21.03 -11.93
N ILE A 17 -8.89 -21.84 -12.70
CA ILE A 17 -10.31 -21.61 -12.97
C ILE A 17 -11.08 -21.76 -11.66
N MET A 18 -11.55 -20.65 -11.07
CA MET A 18 -12.56 -20.71 -10.02
C MET A 18 -13.95 -20.56 -10.62
N THR A 19 -14.72 -21.62 -10.58
CA THR A 19 -16.16 -21.61 -10.90
C THR A 19 -16.93 -20.95 -9.78
N PHE A 20 -17.60 -19.84 -10.06
CA PHE A 20 -18.50 -19.17 -9.13
C PHE A 20 -19.81 -19.97 -8.98
N GLY A 21 -20.00 -20.59 -7.83
CA GLY A 21 -21.28 -21.17 -7.41
C GLY A 21 -22.24 -20.07 -6.93
N LYS A 22 -23.37 -19.92 -7.62
CA LYS A 22 -24.47 -19.04 -7.20
C LYS A 22 -25.08 -19.54 -5.89
N ARG A 23 -24.85 -18.86 -4.76
CA ARG A 23 -25.67 -19.04 -3.55
C ARG A 23 -26.93 -18.18 -3.65
N ARG A 24 -28.08 -18.84 -3.65
CA ARG A 24 -29.38 -18.21 -3.45
C ARG A 24 -29.52 -17.83 -1.97
N ASN A 25 -29.66 -16.55 -1.69
CA ASN A 25 -30.11 -16.08 -0.38
C ASN A 25 -31.62 -16.35 -0.26
N LYS A 26 -31.99 -17.10 0.77
CA LYS A 26 -33.36 -17.29 1.21
C LYS A 26 -33.70 -16.16 2.17
N VAL A 27 -34.64 -15.33 1.80
CA VAL A 27 -35.22 -14.29 2.66
C VAL A 27 -36.06 -15.01 3.71
N VAL A 28 -35.77 -14.77 4.97
CA VAL A 28 -36.63 -15.15 6.12
C VAL A 28 -37.25 -13.85 6.60
N GLU A 29 -38.56 -13.75 6.49
CA GLU A 29 -39.37 -12.71 7.13
C GLU A 29 -39.46 -13.05 8.62
N GLU A 30 -39.03 -12.13 9.48
CA GLU A 30 -39.31 -12.17 10.93
C GLU A 30 -40.26 -11.03 11.30
N GLU A 31 -41.27 -11.43 12.07
CA GLU A 31 -42.38 -10.62 12.52
C GLU A 31 -41.95 -9.59 13.60
N ASP A 32 -42.61 -8.44 13.59
CA ASP A 32 -42.46 -7.34 14.54
C ASP A 32 -42.89 -7.75 15.96
N GLU A 33 -41.97 -7.69 16.92
CA GLU A 33 -42.30 -7.56 18.34
C GLU A 33 -41.91 -6.19 18.86
N ASP A 34 -42.94 -5.43 19.21
CA ASP A 34 -42.92 -4.12 19.85
C ASP A 34 -42.32 -4.24 21.26
N THR A 35 -41.13 -3.65 21.48
CA THR A 35 -40.53 -3.47 22.81
C THR A 35 -40.12 -2.01 23.01
N THR A 36 -40.88 -1.33 23.85
CA THR A 36 -40.67 0.02 24.37
C THR A 36 -39.23 0.25 24.83
N ALA A 37 -38.55 1.21 24.18
CA ALA A 37 -37.21 1.66 24.55
C ALA A 37 -37.29 2.55 25.81
N GLU A 38 -36.68 2.10 26.90
CA GLU A 38 -36.25 2.96 28.01
C GLU A 38 -34.95 3.65 27.63
N GLU A 39 -34.95 4.99 27.78
CA GLU A 39 -33.73 5.80 27.58
C GLU A 39 -32.67 5.44 28.60
N PRO A 40 -31.40 5.17 28.21
CA PRO A 40 -30.32 4.96 29.16
C PRO A 40 -29.82 6.29 29.73
N SER A 41 -29.83 6.39 31.05
CA SER A 41 -29.34 7.48 31.87
C SER A 41 -27.88 7.85 31.54
N GLU A 42 -27.62 9.18 31.55
CA GLU A 42 -26.29 9.80 31.49
C GLU A 42 -25.40 9.30 32.65
N SER A 43 -24.55 8.31 32.40
CA SER A 43 -23.30 8.10 33.17
C SER A 43 -22.38 7.03 32.58
N THR A 44 -22.22 6.99 31.28
CA THR A 44 -21.15 6.17 30.70
C THR A 44 -19.98 7.09 30.36
N GLN A 45 -19.17 7.43 31.35
CA GLN A 45 -17.80 7.92 31.10
C GLN A 45 -17.09 6.84 30.32
N LYS A 46 -16.85 7.09 29.03
CA LYS A 46 -15.98 6.24 28.20
C LYS A 46 -14.60 6.24 28.82
N LEU A 47 -14.30 5.21 29.61
CA LEU A 47 -12.96 4.95 30.10
C LEU A 47 -12.09 4.67 28.86
N LYS A 48 -11.36 5.64 28.38
CA LYS A 48 -10.26 5.41 27.44
C LYS A 48 -9.14 4.72 28.20
N ILE A 49 -9.19 3.40 28.28
CA ILE A 49 -8.08 2.62 28.83
C ILE A 49 -6.96 2.67 27.79
N ASN A 50 -5.95 3.48 28.06
CA ASN A 50 -4.71 3.43 27.29
C ASN A 50 -3.96 2.15 27.71
N LEU A 51 -4.05 1.12 26.87
CA LEU A 51 -3.46 -0.19 27.12
C LEU A 51 -1.95 -0.12 27.38
N GLY A 52 -1.26 0.89 26.85
CA GLY A 52 0.15 1.16 27.11
C GLY A 52 0.43 1.55 28.57
N GLN A 53 -0.49 2.29 29.23
CA GLN A 53 -0.37 2.63 30.65
C GLN A 53 -0.63 1.44 31.58
N LEU A 54 -1.47 0.50 31.16
CA LEU A 54 -1.78 -0.70 31.96
C LEU A 54 -0.62 -1.71 31.98
N LEU A 55 0.22 -1.72 30.94
CA LEU A 55 1.36 -2.65 30.81
C LEU A 55 2.67 -2.12 31.41
N GLY A 56 2.64 -1.03 32.19
CA GLY A 56 3.75 -0.58 33.04
C GLY A 56 4.98 -0.08 32.28
N GLY A 57 4.79 0.40 31.06
CA GLY A 57 5.88 0.96 30.26
C GLY A 57 6.02 2.45 30.49
N GLY A 58 7.04 2.89 31.21
CA GLY A 58 7.53 4.26 31.11
C GLY A 58 7.97 4.51 29.67
N GLY A 59 7.49 5.62 29.07
CA GLY A 59 8.07 6.30 27.93
C GLY A 59 8.49 5.46 26.71
N SER A 60 7.77 4.40 26.33
CA SER A 60 8.01 3.75 25.05
C SER A 60 7.35 4.61 23.97
N LYS A 61 8.15 5.36 23.20
CA LYS A 61 7.70 5.95 21.94
C LYS A 61 7.02 4.83 21.13
N ASP A 62 5.84 5.08 20.57
CA ASP A 62 5.15 4.13 19.72
C ASP A 62 6.12 3.63 18.64
N PRO A 63 6.20 2.31 18.42
CA PRO A 63 7.14 1.79 17.43
C PRO A 63 6.82 2.38 16.06
N ARG A 64 7.78 3.10 15.47
CA ARG A 64 7.64 3.72 14.15
C ARG A 64 7.76 2.64 13.05
N ILE A 65 6.84 1.67 13.11
CA ILE A 65 6.83 0.47 12.27
C ILE A 65 5.50 0.35 11.56
N LEU A 66 5.54 0.26 10.25
CA LEU A 66 4.39 0.01 9.37
C LEU A 66 4.56 -1.30 8.64
N GLY A 67 3.46 -1.93 8.26
CA GLY A 67 3.46 -3.18 7.51
C GLY A 67 2.38 -3.25 6.44
N LEU A 68 2.81 -3.51 5.21
CA LEU A 68 1.93 -3.89 4.11
C LEU A 68 2.05 -5.41 3.90
N PHE A 69 1.14 -6.16 4.51
CA PHE A 69 1.01 -7.60 4.37
C PHE A 69 -0.34 -7.91 3.71
N GLY A 70 -0.32 -8.48 2.50
CA GLY A 70 -1.53 -8.75 1.73
C GLY A 70 -1.68 -7.87 0.48
N ALA A 71 -2.91 -7.63 0.04
CA ALA A 71 -3.19 -6.82 -1.14
C ALA A 71 -3.03 -5.31 -0.87
N VAL A 72 -2.67 -4.57 -1.93
CA VAL A 72 -2.75 -3.10 -1.94
C VAL A 72 -4.19 -2.75 -2.31
N GLU A 73 -4.95 -2.28 -1.34
CA GLU A 73 -6.38 -1.97 -1.46
C GLU A 73 -6.74 -0.74 -0.61
N GLU A 74 -7.88 -0.13 -0.88
CA GLU A 74 -8.27 1.19 -0.38
C GLU A 74 -8.17 1.32 1.15
N GLU A 75 -8.71 0.35 1.91
CA GLU A 75 -8.68 0.38 3.37
C GLU A 75 -7.25 0.38 3.91
N LYS A 76 -6.42 -0.54 3.39
CA LYS A 76 -5.02 -0.65 3.81
C LYS A 76 -4.18 0.55 3.38
N ALA A 77 -4.44 1.09 2.19
CA ALA A 77 -3.76 2.30 1.72
C ALA A 77 -4.12 3.52 2.58
N GLY A 78 -5.39 3.70 2.91
CA GLY A 78 -5.85 4.76 3.80
C GLY A 78 -5.20 4.69 5.18
N GLU A 79 -5.13 3.50 5.79
CA GLU A 79 -4.45 3.25 7.07
C GLU A 79 -2.96 3.63 6.99
N LEU A 80 -2.25 3.13 5.97
CA LEU A 80 -0.82 3.40 5.78
C LEU A 80 -0.54 4.88 5.53
N CYS A 81 -1.35 5.54 4.69
CA CYS A 81 -1.22 6.97 4.43
C CYS A 81 -1.41 7.80 5.71
N TYR A 82 -2.44 7.49 6.50
CA TYR A 82 -2.67 8.16 7.78
C TYR A 82 -1.47 8.02 8.72
N HIS A 83 -0.95 6.81 8.89
CA HIS A 83 0.20 6.58 9.77
C HIS A 83 1.50 7.21 9.24
N LEU A 84 1.75 7.17 7.92
CA LEU A 84 2.91 7.84 7.33
C LEU A 84 2.87 9.35 7.56
N ILE A 85 1.70 9.98 7.41
CA ILE A 85 1.51 11.41 7.68
C ILE A 85 1.78 11.69 9.15
N THR A 86 1.07 11.02 10.06
CA THR A 86 1.17 11.29 11.50
C THR A 86 2.56 11.02 12.05
N MET A 87 3.22 9.94 11.63
CA MET A 87 4.59 9.63 12.04
C MET A 87 5.63 10.59 11.44
N SER A 88 5.34 11.25 10.32
CA SER A 88 6.28 12.20 9.72
C SER A 88 6.18 13.60 10.30
N GLU A 89 5.13 13.91 11.08
CA GLU A 89 5.03 15.21 11.74
C GLU A 89 6.10 15.32 12.84
N PRO A 90 6.82 16.45 12.92
CA PRO A 90 7.72 16.72 14.04
C PRO A 90 6.91 16.85 15.33
N GLU A 91 7.46 16.43 16.45
CA GLU A 91 6.90 16.74 17.76
C GLU A 91 6.96 18.27 17.96
N GLU A 92 5.91 18.86 18.57
CA GLU A 92 5.93 20.28 18.92
C GLU A 92 7.06 20.51 19.93
N PRO A 93 8.02 21.41 19.65
CA PRO A 93 9.12 21.66 20.57
C PRO A 93 8.59 22.30 21.87
N GLU A 94 9.21 21.99 23.00
CA GLU A 94 8.99 22.75 24.23
C GLU A 94 9.50 24.21 24.06
N GLU A 95 9.04 25.14 24.90
CA GLU A 95 9.44 26.55 24.83
C GLU A 95 10.99 26.63 24.83
N ASP A 96 11.56 27.26 23.79
CA ASP A 96 13.01 27.46 23.55
C ASP A 96 13.78 26.26 22.96
N GLU A 97 13.14 25.16 22.51
CA GLU A 97 13.81 24.07 21.83
C GLU A 97 13.57 24.14 20.29
N GLU A 98 14.56 23.74 19.48
CA GLU A 98 14.37 23.52 18.06
C GLU A 98 13.68 22.16 17.84
N ALA A 99 12.69 22.12 16.95
CA ALA A 99 11.99 20.86 16.61
C ALA A 99 12.99 19.80 16.12
N GLU A 100 13.09 18.69 16.83
CA GLU A 100 13.92 17.58 16.41
C GLU A 100 13.36 16.89 15.15
N LYS A 101 14.28 16.44 14.28
CA LYS A 101 13.88 15.62 13.12
C LYS A 101 13.28 14.31 13.61
N PRO A 102 12.08 13.91 13.14
CA PRO A 102 11.48 12.64 13.52
C PRO A 102 12.39 11.45 13.18
N GLU A 103 12.38 10.42 14.04
CA GLU A 103 13.10 9.18 13.79
C GLU A 103 12.64 8.50 12.46
N ASP A 104 13.45 7.59 11.93
CA ASP A 104 13.12 6.84 10.73
C ASP A 104 11.85 6.00 10.90
N ILE A 105 11.06 5.93 9.85
CA ILE A 105 9.92 5.01 9.76
C ILE A 105 10.39 3.70 9.13
N LYS A 106 10.12 2.55 9.76
CA LYS A 106 10.36 1.22 9.19
C LYS A 106 9.11 0.71 8.51
N PHE A 107 9.17 0.51 7.20
CA PHE A 107 8.03 0.05 6.40
C PHE A 107 8.31 -1.33 5.80
N TYR A 108 7.68 -2.35 6.35
CA TYR A 108 7.76 -3.73 5.90
C TYR A 108 6.79 -4.01 4.76
N VAL A 109 7.27 -4.62 3.68
CA VAL A 109 6.49 -4.87 2.46
C VAL A 109 6.53 -6.36 2.11
N SER A 110 5.36 -7.01 2.11
CA SER A 110 5.17 -8.40 1.67
C SER A 110 3.82 -8.53 0.96
N THR A 111 3.79 -8.28 -0.34
CA THR A 111 2.56 -8.17 -1.11
C THR A 111 2.67 -8.79 -2.51
N TYR A 112 1.56 -9.30 -3.02
CA TYR A 112 1.39 -9.62 -4.45
C TYR A 112 1.08 -8.39 -5.32
N GLY A 113 0.84 -7.23 -4.72
CA GLY A 113 0.38 -6.01 -5.37
C GLY A 113 -1.10 -5.77 -5.15
N GLY A 114 -1.73 -4.98 -6.02
CA GLY A 114 -3.14 -4.61 -5.93
C GLY A 114 -3.48 -3.40 -6.77
N SER A 115 -4.33 -2.50 -6.25
CA SER A 115 -4.79 -1.29 -6.91
C SER A 115 -3.64 -0.34 -7.22
N ALA A 116 -3.60 0.19 -8.44
CA ALA A 116 -2.60 1.18 -8.86
C ALA A 116 -2.84 2.55 -8.23
N ASP A 117 -4.10 2.95 -8.08
CA ASP A 117 -4.48 4.22 -7.46
C ASP A 117 -4.08 4.24 -5.98
N ASP A 118 -4.34 3.15 -5.27
CA ASP A 118 -3.96 2.99 -3.85
C ASP A 118 -2.43 2.93 -3.69
N MET A 119 -1.73 2.27 -4.61
CA MET A 119 -0.27 2.27 -4.65
C MET A 119 0.28 3.71 -4.80
N PHE A 120 -0.26 4.50 -5.72
CA PHE A 120 0.17 5.88 -5.91
C PHE A 120 -0.17 6.76 -4.72
N SER A 121 -1.31 6.54 -4.06
CA SER A 121 -1.66 7.25 -2.82
C SER A 121 -0.59 7.03 -1.74
N ILE A 122 -0.17 5.77 -1.52
CA ILE A 122 0.90 5.45 -0.58
C ILE A 122 2.23 6.07 -1.04
N TYR A 123 2.57 5.95 -2.33
CA TYR A 123 3.82 6.48 -2.91
C TYR A 123 3.95 8.00 -2.74
N ASP A 124 2.88 8.75 -3.00
CA ASP A 124 2.89 10.20 -2.86
C ASP A 124 3.03 10.62 -1.40
N VAL A 125 2.35 9.92 -0.48
CA VAL A 125 2.50 10.15 0.95
C VAL A 125 3.89 9.78 1.46
N MET A 126 4.51 8.70 0.94
CA MET A 126 5.91 8.38 1.24
C MET A 126 6.85 9.51 0.79
N ASN A 127 6.63 10.07 -0.41
CA ASN A 127 7.43 11.20 -0.90
C ASN A 127 7.23 12.48 -0.08
N PHE A 128 6.02 12.70 0.43
CA PHE A 128 5.73 13.78 1.37
C PHE A 128 6.45 13.57 2.71
N ALA A 129 6.34 12.40 3.31
CA ALA A 129 6.95 12.04 4.59
C ALA A 129 8.48 12.10 4.54
N LYS A 130 9.10 11.67 3.43
CA LYS A 130 10.56 11.72 3.22
C LYS A 130 11.17 13.12 3.26
N LYS A 131 10.39 14.18 3.15
CA LYS A 131 10.87 15.55 3.34
C LYS A 131 11.16 15.88 4.79
N ARG A 132 10.66 15.06 5.73
CA ARG A 132 10.74 15.27 7.18
C ARG A 132 11.53 14.18 7.90
N CYS A 133 11.33 12.91 7.56
CA CYS A 133 12.06 11.77 8.14
C CYS A 133 12.38 10.74 7.06
N ASP A 134 13.36 9.88 7.32
CA ASP A 134 13.69 8.81 6.38
C ASP A 134 12.71 7.64 6.51
N ILE A 135 12.47 6.95 5.40
CA ILE A 135 11.66 5.73 5.36
C ILE A 135 12.57 4.56 4.98
N GLN A 136 12.82 3.67 5.94
CA GLN A 136 13.49 2.41 5.71
C GLN A 136 12.48 1.39 5.22
N THR A 137 12.52 1.01 3.94
CA THR A 137 11.67 -0.06 3.40
C THR A 137 12.34 -1.41 3.53
N ILE A 138 11.56 -2.45 3.88
CA ILE A 138 12.06 -3.82 4.09
C ILE A 138 11.17 -4.81 3.33
N GLY A 139 11.66 -5.34 2.22
CA GLY A 139 10.94 -6.35 1.41
C GLY A 139 11.12 -7.75 1.96
N LEU A 140 10.01 -8.47 2.24
CA LEU A 140 10.03 -9.82 2.81
C LEU A 140 9.18 -10.80 2.00
N GLY A 141 9.73 -11.99 1.76
CA GLY A 141 9.06 -13.12 1.11
C GLY A 141 8.66 -12.83 -0.34
N LYS A 142 7.75 -11.88 -0.55
CA LYS A 142 7.30 -11.47 -1.90
C LYS A 142 7.05 -9.97 -1.97
N VAL A 143 7.56 -9.34 -3.00
CA VAL A 143 7.35 -7.93 -3.33
C VAL A 143 7.03 -7.85 -4.82
N MET A 144 5.74 -7.82 -5.15
CA MET A 144 5.29 -7.98 -6.53
C MET A 144 4.42 -6.81 -6.97
N SER A 145 4.50 -6.48 -8.27
CA SER A 145 3.60 -5.49 -8.89
C SER A 145 3.67 -4.13 -8.19
N ALA A 146 2.55 -3.62 -7.66
CA ALA A 146 2.50 -2.39 -6.86
C ALA A 146 3.55 -2.34 -5.72
N GLY A 147 3.83 -3.49 -5.09
CA GLY A 147 4.80 -3.58 -4.01
C GLY A 147 6.23 -3.22 -4.42
N VAL A 148 6.58 -3.39 -5.70
CA VAL A 148 7.93 -3.07 -6.21
C VAL A 148 8.22 -1.58 -6.11
N LEU A 149 7.26 -0.75 -6.51
CA LEU A 149 7.38 0.69 -6.36
C LEU A 149 7.49 1.09 -4.88
N LEU A 150 6.64 0.52 -4.02
CA LEU A 150 6.64 0.84 -2.60
C LEU A 150 7.94 0.45 -1.88
N LEU A 151 8.58 -0.68 -2.28
CA LEU A 151 9.90 -1.03 -1.79
C LEU A 151 10.96 -0.04 -2.29
N ALA A 152 10.96 0.24 -3.60
CA ALA A 152 11.93 1.12 -4.23
C ALA A 152 11.83 2.58 -3.77
N ALA A 153 10.64 3.02 -3.36
CA ALA A 153 10.34 4.38 -2.91
C ALA A 153 10.87 4.72 -1.51
N GLY A 154 11.46 3.79 -0.78
CA GLY A 154 12.18 4.07 0.46
C GLY A 154 13.34 5.04 0.27
N THR A 155 13.85 5.59 1.36
CA THR A 155 15.04 6.45 1.34
C THR A 155 16.24 5.66 0.79
N LYS A 156 16.89 6.20 -0.25
CA LYS A 156 18.07 5.55 -0.87
C LYS A 156 19.16 5.31 0.17
N GLY A 157 19.74 4.11 0.15
CA GLY A 157 20.69 3.62 1.16
C GLY A 157 20.04 2.96 2.38
N LYS A 158 18.71 3.02 2.51
CA LYS A 158 17.95 2.45 3.63
C LYS A 158 16.92 1.39 3.20
N ARG A 159 16.93 0.98 1.92
CA ARG A 159 15.98 -0.02 1.38
C ARG A 159 16.58 -1.40 1.50
N LYS A 160 15.90 -2.29 2.21
CA LYS A 160 16.38 -3.63 2.54
C LYS A 160 15.53 -4.71 1.91
N ILE A 161 16.13 -5.86 1.64
CA ILE A 161 15.41 -7.01 1.08
C ILE A 161 15.88 -8.31 1.74
N GLY A 162 14.92 -9.15 2.12
CA GLY A 162 15.24 -10.49 2.65
C GLY A 162 15.83 -11.40 1.57
N ARG A 163 16.84 -12.21 1.92
CA ARG A 163 17.53 -13.13 1.00
C ARG A 163 16.60 -13.99 0.14
N ASN A 164 15.50 -14.45 0.70
CA ASN A 164 14.54 -15.32 0.02
C ASN A 164 13.37 -14.54 -0.58
N CYS A 165 13.40 -13.22 -0.58
CA CYS A 165 12.34 -12.40 -1.15
C CYS A 165 12.38 -12.49 -2.68
N ARG A 166 11.19 -12.67 -3.27
CA ARG A 166 11.01 -12.65 -4.73
C ARG A 166 10.34 -11.35 -5.14
N VAL A 167 10.97 -10.65 -6.06
CA VAL A 167 10.42 -9.44 -6.68
C VAL A 167 9.81 -9.82 -8.02
N MET A 168 8.66 -9.24 -8.37
CA MET A 168 8.04 -9.48 -9.68
C MET A 168 7.49 -8.18 -10.27
N ILE A 169 7.92 -7.90 -11.49
CA ILE A 169 7.50 -6.74 -12.27
C ILE A 169 6.66 -7.22 -13.47
N HIS A 170 5.55 -6.56 -13.72
CA HIS A 170 4.72 -6.77 -14.91
C HIS A 170 4.03 -5.47 -15.34
N ALA A 171 3.48 -5.48 -16.57
CA ALA A 171 2.70 -4.35 -17.06
C ALA A 171 1.38 -4.21 -16.29
N VAL A 172 0.84 -3.00 -16.22
CA VAL A 172 -0.49 -2.74 -15.67
C VAL A 172 -1.52 -3.60 -16.38
N SER A 173 -2.37 -4.26 -15.61
CA SER A 173 -3.47 -5.09 -16.11
C SER A 173 -4.79 -4.49 -15.67
N ALA A 174 -5.71 -4.33 -16.62
CA ALA A 174 -7.04 -3.83 -16.33
C ALA A 174 -8.08 -4.55 -17.20
N GLY A 175 -9.32 -4.55 -16.75
CA GLY A 175 -10.46 -5.02 -17.52
C GLY A 175 -11.63 -4.07 -17.31
N ASN A 176 -12.32 -3.71 -18.41
CA ASN A 176 -13.47 -2.84 -18.35
C ASN A 176 -14.56 -3.27 -19.33
N MET A 177 -15.81 -2.88 -19.04
CA MET A 177 -16.97 -3.08 -19.90
C MET A 177 -17.75 -1.77 -20.00
N GLY A 178 -18.17 -1.40 -21.23
CA GLY A 178 -18.91 -0.16 -21.42
C GLY A 178 -19.15 0.17 -22.88
N SER A 179 -19.61 1.39 -23.16
CA SER A 179 -19.72 1.92 -24.51
C SER A 179 -18.34 2.08 -25.14
N LEU A 180 -18.26 2.05 -26.47
CA LEU A 180 -16.99 2.22 -27.21
C LEU A 180 -16.20 3.44 -26.76
N HIS A 181 -16.87 4.60 -26.59
CA HIS A 181 -16.20 5.83 -26.17
C HIS A 181 -15.61 5.73 -24.76
N ASN A 182 -16.35 5.10 -23.82
CA ASN A 182 -15.85 4.88 -22.48
C ASN A 182 -14.64 3.93 -22.49
N LEU A 183 -14.68 2.85 -23.30
CA LEU A 183 -13.57 1.90 -23.39
C LEU A 183 -12.30 2.55 -23.95
N VAL A 184 -12.43 3.48 -24.91
CA VAL A 184 -11.27 4.25 -25.43
C VAL A 184 -10.69 5.14 -24.35
N ASN A 185 -11.52 5.92 -23.63
CA ASN A 185 -11.04 6.77 -22.54
C ASN A 185 -10.37 5.96 -21.42
N GLU A 186 -10.91 4.81 -21.06
CA GLU A 186 -10.32 3.92 -20.05
C GLU A 186 -8.98 3.33 -20.53
N LEU A 187 -8.86 3.02 -21.83
CA LEU A 187 -7.59 2.56 -22.39
C LEU A 187 -6.50 3.64 -22.29
N ASP A 188 -6.85 4.88 -22.63
CA ASP A 188 -5.92 6.01 -22.51
C ASP A 188 -5.48 6.21 -21.04
N GLU A 189 -6.40 6.08 -20.08
CA GLU A 189 -6.08 6.19 -18.65
C GLU A 189 -5.18 5.04 -18.17
N ILE A 190 -5.43 3.80 -18.61
CA ILE A 190 -4.56 2.67 -18.30
C ILE A 190 -3.13 2.90 -18.85
N GLN A 191 -3.01 3.50 -20.03
CA GLN A 191 -1.72 3.86 -20.62
C GLN A 191 -1.01 4.94 -19.78
N ASN A 192 -1.74 5.94 -19.31
CA ASN A 192 -1.20 6.99 -18.43
C ASN A 192 -0.70 6.39 -17.10
N LEU A 193 -1.47 5.50 -16.48
CA LEU A 193 -1.07 4.77 -15.28
C LEU A 193 0.20 3.94 -15.50
N GLN A 194 0.29 3.25 -16.66
CA GLN A 194 1.47 2.46 -17.03
C GLN A 194 2.72 3.36 -17.18
N GLU A 195 2.59 4.52 -17.84
CA GLU A 195 3.71 5.46 -17.98
C GLU A 195 4.12 6.05 -16.62
N SER A 196 3.15 6.44 -15.79
CA SER A 196 3.40 6.95 -14.43
C SER A 196 4.13 5.91 -13.57
N TYR A 197 3.72 4.63 -13.64
CA TYR A 197 4.39 3.54 -12.94
C TYR A 197 5.84 3.36 -13.41
N ILE A 198 6.06 3.41 -14.73
CA ILE A 198 7.41 3.32 -15.33
C ILE A 198 8.27 4.48 -14.82
N ASP A 199 7.77 5.70 -14.87
CA ASP A 199 8.52 6.88 -14.47
C ASP A 199 8.87 6.84 -12.97
N ALA A 200 7.92 6.45 -12.12
CA ALA A 200 8.15 6.29 -10.68
C ALA A 200 9.19 5.20 -10.36
N ILE A 201 9.16 4.05 -11.05
CA ILE A 201 10.19 3.00 -10.87
C ILE A 201 11.56 3.50 -11.33
N VAL A 202 11.64 4.18 -12.47
CA VAL A 202 12.90 4.72 -12.99
C VAL A 202 13.50 5.76 -12.03
N GLU A 203 12.69 6.63 -11.44
CA GLU A 203 13.14 7.62 -10.46
C GLU A 203 13.73 6.96 -9.20
N ASN A 204 13.17 5.84 -8.78
CA ASN A 204 13.51 5.17 -7.52
C ASN A 204 14.44 3.95 -7.67
N SER A 205 14.94 3.67 -8.87
CA SER A 205 15.80 2.49 -9.14
C SER A 205 16.97 2.85 -10.05
N SER A 206 17.71 1.84 -10.51
CA SER A 206 18.75 1.97 -11.53
C SER A 206 18.25 1.63 -12.94
N PHE A 207 16.97 1.35 -13.11
CA PHE A 207 16.40 1.10 -14.44
C PHE A 207 16.43 2.35 -15.31
N THR A 208 16.76 2.17 -16.56
CA THR A 208 16.44 3.19 -17.58
C THR A 208 15.01 2.97 -18.09
N LYS A 209 14.31 4.03 -18.49
CA LYS A 209 12.97 3.95 -19.08
C LYS A 209 12.92 2.95 -20.24
N LYS A 210 13.97 2.94 -21.10
CA LYS A 210 14.10 2.01 -22.23
C LYS A 210 14.19 0.55 -21.79
N THR A 211 14.98 0.26 -20.75
CA THR A 211 15.16 -1.10 -20.25
C THR A 211 13.89 -1.61 -19.60
N LEU A 212 13.26 -0.78 -18.76
CA LEU A 212 12.02 -1.14 -18.07
C LEU A 212 10.86 -1.36 -19.07
N LYS A 213 10.65 -0.45 -20.03
CA LYS A 213 9.65 -0.64 -21.10
C LYS A 213 9.88 -1.96 -21.85
N ARG A 214 11.12 -2.27 -22.23
CA ARG A 214 11.44 -3.53 -22.91
C ARG A 214 11.11 -4.77 -22.07
N LEU A 215 11.25 -4.71 -20.74
CA LEU A 215 10.83 -5.79 -19.85
C LEU A 215 9.31 -5.96 -19.81
N LEU A 216 8.59 -4.85 -19.69
CA LEU A 216 7.12 -4.83 -19.64
C LEU A 216 6.48 -5.24 -20.98
N ASP A 217 7.08 -4.85 -22.11
CA ASP A 217 6.61 -5.20 -23.47
C ASP A 217 6.70 -6.70 -23.75
N ARG A 218 7.46 -7.47 -22.96
CA ARG A 218 7.49 -8.94 -23.08
C ARG A 218 6.15 -9.59 -22.71
N LYS A 219 5.25 -8.85 -22.07
CA LYS A 219 3.90 -9.30 -21.65
C LYS A 219 3.92 -10.55 -20.76
N VAL A 220 4.98 -10.71 -19.98
CA VAL A 220 5.16 -11.79 -19.02
C VAL A 220 5.61 -11.22 -17.67
N ASN A 221 5.37 -11.98 -16.61
CA ASN A 221 5.90 -11.64 -15.31
C ASN A 221 7.42 -11.78 -15.30
N VAL A 222 8.13 -10.74 -14.90
CA VAL A 222 9.59 -10.74 -14.76
C VAL A 222 9.92 -10.90 -13.28
N TYR A 223 10.49 -12.05 -12.92
CA TYR A 223 10.88 -12.36 -11.55
C TYR A 223 12.36 -12.04 -11.34
N LEU A 224 12.64 -11.39 -10.21
CA LEU A 224 13.98 -11.06 -9.76
C LEU A 224 14.25 -11.73 -8.41
N SER A 225 15.49 -12.18 -8.21
CA SER A 225 16.01 -12.55 -6.90
C SER A 225 16.27 -11.31 -6.04
N ALA A 226 16.67 -11.50 -4.78
CA ALA A 226 17.06 -10.38 -3.92
C ALA A 226 18.31 -9.69 -4.46
N GLU A 227 19.30 -10.46 -4.97
CA GLU A 227 20.52 -9.95 -5.58
C GLU A 227 20.22 -9.11 -6.83
N GLU A 228 19.37 -9.62 -7.74
CA GLU A 228 18.95 -8.89 -8.95
C GLU A 228 18.16 -7.62 -8.60
N ALA A 229 17.33 -7.64 -7.54
CA ALA A 229 16.63 -6.46 -7.07
C ALA A 229 17.59 -5.36 -6.57
N ILE A 230 18.69 -5.75 -5.91
CA ILE A 230 19.76 -4.81 -5.49
C ILE A 230 20.53 -4.31 -6.72
N GLU A 231 20.89 -5.20 -7.64
CA GLU A 231 21.59 -4.80 -8.88
C GLU A 231 20.80 -3.78 -9.68
N HIS A 232 19.48 -3.95 -9.73
CA HIS A 232 18.57 -2.99 -10.36
C HIS A 232 18.20 -1.78 -9.49
N GLY A 233 18.74 -1.66 -8.29
CA GLY A 233 18.53 -0.52 -7.41
C GLY A 233 17.11 -0.41 -6.86
N ILE A 234 16.35 -1.52 -6.80
CA ILE A 234 15.05 -1.61 -6.13
C ILE A 234 15.24 -1.65 -4.61
N ALA A 235 16.32 -2.29 -4.16
CA ALA A 235 16.77 -2.29 -2.77
C ALA A 235 18.26 -1.94 -2.71
N ASP A 236 18.78 -1.65 -1.53
CA ASP A 236 20.18 -1.25 -1.32
C ASP A 236 20.98 -2.33 -0.60
N GLU A 237 20.33 -3.11 0.27
CA GLU A 237 20.99 -4.06 1.18
C GLU A 237 20.16 -5.34 1.34
N MET A 238 20.85 -6.47 1.43
CA MET A 238 20.25 -7.77 1.78
C MET A 238 20.31 -8.01 3.28
N ILE A 239 19.22 -8.54 3.86
CA ILE A 239 19.14 -8.95 5.27
C ILE A 239 18.88 -10.45 5.38
#